data_e1afb18189a83d76d76a702a184d5791
#
_entry.id   e1afb18189a83d76d76a702a184d5791
#
_cell.length_a   1.000
_cell.length_b   1.000
_cell.length_c   1.000
_cell.angle_alpha   90.00
_cell.angle_beta   90.00
_cell.angle_gamma   90.00
#
_symmetry.space_group_name_H-M   'P 1'
#
loop_
_entity.id
_entity.type
_entity.pdbx_description
1 polymer ?
#
loop_
_entity_poly.entity_id
_entity_poly.type
_entity_poly.pdbx_seq_one_letter_code
_entity_poly.pdbx_strand_id
1 'polypeptide(L)'
;MRYAYQLDYKYKHVKKLFEDIEVKPILGMDNPWYYRNKAQFPVKIKDGKVQMGFYRQHSNDVVTCKECKIQDHVINEVFSFIQKKITLKMAQDLRHVFIRHSSTDEIQVVFIGKNEKNIVSLSDQLKNTFANITSIVFNYNTRNDNVILGDTYKVLYGNDYIIEECLGNKVK
;
A
#
# COMPACT_ATOMS: atom_id res chain seq x y z
N MET A 1 -3.27 18.08 12.00
CA MET A 1 -4.37 19.03 11.64
C MET A 1 -5.69 18.35 11.95
N ARG A 2 -6.63 19.05 12.62
CA ARG A 2 -7.97 18.50 12.92
C ARG A 2 -8.75 18.34 11.60
N TYR A 3 -9.56 17.29 11.46
CA TYR A 3 -10.28 16.98 10.22
C TYR A 3 -11.21 18.13 9.76
N ALA A 4 -11.92 18.78 10.70
CA ALA A 4 -12.74 19.95 10.38
C ALA A 4 -11.96 21.08 9.69
N TYR A 5 -10.71 21.34 10.10
CA TYR A 5 -9.85 22.34 9.41
C TYR A 5 -9.46 21.91 8.01
N GLN A 6 -9.29 20.59 7.77
CA GLN A 6 -9.01 20.10 6.42
C GLN A 6 -10.21 20.32 5.50
N LEU A 7 -11.43 20.08 6.00
CA LEU A 7 -12.65 20.29 5.23
C LEU A 7 -12.85 21.79 4.94
N ASP A 8 -12.70 22.66 5.95
CA ASP A 8 -12.83 24.11 5.78
C ASP A 8 -11.80 24.66 4.77
N TYR A 9 -10.53 24.24 4.87
CA TYR A 9 -9.49 24.62 3.93
C TYR A 9 -9.84 24.22 2.49
N LYS A 10 -10.25 22.97 2.28
CA LYS A 10 -10.64 22.47 0.95
C LYS A 10 -11.85 23.19 0.40
N TYR A 11 -12.86 23.44 1.25
CA TYR A 11 -14.05 24.20 0.86
C TYR A 11 -13.71 25.62 0.41
N LYS A 12 -12.92 26.35 1.21
CA LYS A 12 -12.48 27.71 0.88
C LYS A 12 -11.65 27.75 -0.40
N HIS A 13 -10.78 26.74 -0.61
CA HIS A 13 -9.98 26.67 -1.82
C HIS A 13 -10.85 26.49 -3.07
N VAL A 14 -11.80 25.55 -3.04
CA VAL A 14 -12.72 25.33 -4.17
C VAL A 14 -13.62 26.56 -4.40
N LYS A 15 -14.19 27.13 -3.33
CA LYS A 15 -15.04 28.33 -3.43
C LYS A 15 -14.32 29.51 -4.09
N LYS A 16 -13.01 29.67 -3.84
CA LYS A 16 -12.20 30.71 -4.47
C LYS A 16 -11.99 30.49 -5.98
N LEU A 17 -12.02 29.25 -6.45
CA LEU A 17 -11.86 28.92 -7.87
C LEU A 17 -13.16 29.10 -8.66
N PHE A 18 -14.32 29.15 -8.00
CA PHE A 18 -15.65 29.25 -8.60
C PHE A 18 -16.41 30.44 -8.01
N GLU A 19 -15.96 31.66 -8.35
CA GLU A 19 -16.49 32.91 -7.77
C GLU A 19 -17.96 33.15 -8.14
N ASP A 20 -18.37 32.75 -9.38
CA ASP A 20 -19.71 32.96 -9.92
C ASP A 20 -20.64 31.76 -9.77
N ILE A 21 -20.20 30.70 -9.10
CA ILE A 21 -20.97 29.46 -8.94
C ILE A 21 -21.19 29.18 -7.44
N GLU A 22 -22.42 28.81 -7.10
CA GLU A 22 -22.72 28.35 -5.75
C GLU A 22 -21.98 27.06 -5.43
N VAL A 23 -21.01 27.11 -4.53
CA VAL A 23 -20.30 25.96 -4.02
C VAL A 23 -20.98 25.47 -2.76
N LYS A 24 -21.54 24.24 -2.80
CA LYS A 24 -22.16 23.62 -1.63
C LYS A 24 -21.10 23.25 -0.56
N PRO A 25 -21.50 23.15 0.72
CA PRO A 25 -20.61 22.67 1.77
C PRO A 25 -20.01 21.31 1.42
N ILE A 26 -18.73 21.12 1.78
CA ILE A 26 -18.02 19.86 1.53
C ILE A 26 -18.61 18.73 2.39
N LEU A 27 -18.88 17.60 1.77
CA LEU A 27 -19.25 16.38 2.48
C LEU A 27 -17.99 15.73 3.05
N GLY A 28 -17.95 15.57 4.36
CA GLY A 28 -16.87 14.88 5.06
C GLY A 28 -17.19 13.39 5.28
N MET A 29 -16.17 12.64 5.69
CA MET A 29 -16.33 11.27 6.18
C MET A 29 -16.69 11.30 7.67
N ASP A 30 -17.57 10.40 8.11
CA ASP A 30 -17.90 10.21 9.53
C ASP A 30 -16.66 9.74 10.31
N ASN A 31 -15.92 8.78 9.75
CA ASN A 31 -14.64 8.34 10.28
C ASN A 31 -13.52 8.55 9.24
N PRO A 32 -12.63 9.54 9.40
CA PRO A 32 -11.56 9.83 8.45
C PRO A 32 -10.29 8.99 8.68
N TRP A 33 -10.39 7.90 9.42
CA TRP A 33 -9.29 7.00 9.73
C TRP A 33 -9.49 5.63 9.08
N TYR A 34 -8.37 4.94 8.81
CA TYR A 34 -8.32 3.54 8.34
C TYR A 34 -9.13 3.25 7.07
N TYR A 35 -9.31 4.26 6.21
CA TYR A 35 -10.17 4.17 5.02
C TYR A 35 -9.44 3.72 3.73
N ARG A 36 -8.09 3.68 3.75
CA ARG A 36 -7.32 3.26 2.57
C ARG A 36 -7.17 1.76 2.54
N ASN A 37 -7.70 1.13 1.53
CA ASN A 37 -7.64 -0.30 1.26
C ASN A 37 -6.45 -0.72 0.35
N LYS A 38 -5.57 0.22 0.00
CA LYS A 38 -4.35 -0.05 -0.78
C LYS A 38 -3.19 0.78 -0.25
N ALA A 39 -2.08 0.11 0.02
CA ALA A 39 -0.83 0.73 0.42
C ALA A 39 0.34 0.29 -0.44
N GLN A 40 1.33 1.17 -0.56
CA GLN A 40 2.52 0.97 -1.35
C GLN A 40 3.72 1.43 -0.53
N PHE A 41 4.60 0.49 -0.23
CA PHE A 41 5.72 0.71 0.65
C PHE A 41 7.04 0.54 -0.10
N PRO A 42 7.84 1.59 -0.28
CA PRO A 42 9.21 1.46 -0.76
C PRO A 42 10.05 0.67 0.23
N VAL A 43 10.96 -0.14 -0.31
CA VAL A 43 11.96 -0.89 0.44
C VAL A 43 13.34 -0.34 0.06
N LYS A 44 14.13 0.05 1.05
CA LYS A 44 15.50 0.54 0.87
C LYS A 44 16.44 -0.03 1.92
N ILE A 45 17.72 -0.05 1.58
CA ILE A 45 18.79 -0.34 2.54
C ILE A 45 19.53 0.96 2.78
N LYS A 46 19.64 1.38 4.04
CA LYS A 46 20.42 2.53 4.49
C LYS A 46 21.17 2.18 5.76
N ASP A 47 22.46 2.48 5.78
CA ASP A 47 23.35 2.21 6.93
C ASP A 47 23.28 0.74 7.41
N GLY A 48 23.24 -0.22 6.46
CA GLY A 48 23.16 -1.64 6.74
C GLY A 48 21.82 -2.12 7.32
N LYS A 49 20.77 -1.29 7.31
CA LYS A 49 19.44 -1.61 7.84
C LYS A 49 18.38 -1.51 6.75
N VAL A 50 17.39 -2.41 6.80
CA VAL A 50 16.23 -2.31 5.92
C VAL A 50 15.31 -1.20 6.43
N GLN A 51 14.97 -0.29 5.53
CA GLN A 51 13.95 0.73 5.73
C GLN A 51 12.75 0.43 4.84
N MET A 52 11.56 0.40 5.43
CA MET A 52 10.29 0.20 4.75
C MET A 52 9.25 1.12 5.37
N GLY A 53 8.53 1.89 4.54
CA GLY A 53 7.60 2.91 5.03
C GLY A 53 7.07 3.78 3.90
N PHE A 54 7.17 5.10 4.02
CA PHE A 54 6.72 6.06 3.01
C PHE A 54 7.85 7.00 2.61
N TYR A 55 7.81 7.49 1.38
CA TYR A 55 8.72 8.55 0.96
C TYR A 55 8.47 9.85 1.74
N ARG A 56 9.55 10.49 2.15
CA ARG A 56 9.49 11.89 2.61
C ARG A 56 9.07 12.76 1.43
N GLN A 57 8.24 13.76 1.71
CA GLN A 57 7.79 14.71 0.68
C GLN A 57 8.98 15.34 -0.06
N HIS A 58 8.89 15.39 -1.39
CA HIS A 58 9.93 15.90 -2.29
C HIS A 58 11.31 15.23 -2.15
N SER A 59 11.34 13.96 -1.76
CA SER A 59 12.57 13.19 -1.53
C SER A 59 12.37 11.72 -1.87
N ASN A 60 13.49 11.03 -2.12
CA ASN A 60 13.55 9.58 -2.23
C ASN A 60 13.91 8.89 -0.89
N ASP A 61 14.02 9.64 0.20
CA ASP A 61 14.26 9.07 1.52
C ASP A 61 13.01 8.35 2.05
N VAL A 62 13.21 7.17 2.62
CA VAL A 62 12.14 6.40 3.24
C VAL A 62 12.06 6.74 4.72
N VAL A 63 10.89 7.18 5.16
CA VAL A 63 10.54 7.35 6.56
C VAL A 63 9.84 6.06 7.02
N THR A 64 10.47 5.35 7.94
CA THR A 64 9.87 4.17 8.55
C THR A 64 8.73 4.58 9.47
N CYS A 65 7.64 3.83 9.43
CA CYS A 65 6.52 3.98 10.37
C CYS A 65 6.15 2.62 10.94
N LYS A 66 5.55 2.61 12.12
CA LYS A 66 5.00 1.39 12.73
C LYS A 66 3.57 1.15 12.28
N GLU A 67 2.83 2.23 12.09
CA GLU A 67 1.42 2.24 11.74
C GLU A 67 1.11 3.51 10.95
N CYS A 68 0.17 3.43 10.03
CA CYS A 68 -0.39 4.58 9.33
C CYS A 68 -1.91 4.65 9.59
N LYS A 69 -2.36 5.69 10.29
CA LYS A 69 -3.76 5.85 10.70
C LYS A 69 -4.76 6.01 9.55
N ILE A 70 -4.31 6.24 8.33
CA ILE A 70 -5.20 6.30 7.17
C ILE A 70 -5.24 4.97 6.40
N GLN A 71 -4.29 4.06 6.61
CA GLN A 71 -4.31 2.72 6.04
C GLN A 71 -5.22 1.81 6.86
N ASP A 72 -5.92 0.92 6.20
CA ASP A 72 -6.73 -0.13 6.83
C ASP A 72 -5.93 -0.90 7.90
N HIS A 73 -6.60 -1.37 8.93
CA HIS A 73 -5.98 -2.11 10.03
C HIS A 73 -5.27 -3.38 9.55
N VAL A 74 -5.91 -4.14 8.67
CA VAL A 74 -5.36 -5.38 8.11
C VAL A 74 -4.08 -5.09 7.31
N ILE A 75 -4.07 -3.99 6.53
CA ILE A 75 -2.85 -3.55 5.83
C ILE A 75 -1.73 -3.23 6.81
N ASN A 76 -2.03 -2.52 7.92
CA ASN A 76 -1.03 -2.22 8.94
C ASN A 76 -0.47 -3.49 9.61
N GLU A 77 -1.29 -4.50 9.85
CA GLU A 77 -0.88 -5.79 10.43
C GLU A 77 0.04 -6.56 9.48
N VAL A 78 -0.35 -6.72 8.21
CA VAL A 78 0.47 -7.38 7.19
C VAL A 78 1.79 -6.63 6.98
N PHE A 79 1.74 -5.29 6.91
CA PHE A 79 2.92 -4.44 6.80
C PHE A 79 3.88 -4.64 7.99
N SER A 80 3.36 -4.61 9.22
CA SER A 80 4.16 -4.83 10.43
C SER A 80 4.80 -6.21 10.46
N PHE A 81 4.07 -7.24 9.99
CA PHE A 81 4.61 -8.59 9.87
C PHE A 81 5.77 -8.65 8.88
N ILE A 82 5.58 -8.11 7.66
CA ILE A 82 6.63 -8.06 6.64
C ILE A 82 7.85 -7.28 7.17
N GLN A 83 7.63 -6.13 7.80
CA GLN A 83 8.68 -5.27 8.33
C GLN A 83 9.56 -6.00 9.39
N LYS A 84 8.97 -6.89 10.19
CA LYS A 84 9.68 -7.71 11.18
C LYS A 84 10.44 -8.89 10.57
N LYS A 85 10.00 -9.38 9.41
CA LYS A 85 10.53 -10.61 8.79
C LYS A 85 11.49 -10.34 7.63
N ILE A 86 11.43 -9.15 7.04
CA ILE A 86 12.29 -8.78 5.92
C ILE A 86 13.76 -8.73 6.34
N THR A 87 14.61 -9.42 5.60
CA THR A 87 16.06 -9.45 5.82
C THR A 87 16.78 -8.54 4.83
N LEU A 88 18.06 -8.21 5.10
CA LEU A 88 18.89 -7.49 4.15
C LEU A 88 18.98 -8.20 2.79
N LYS A 89 19.09 -9.53 2.79
CA LYS A 89 19.15 -10.34 1.58
C LYS A 89 17.87 -10.21 0.74
N MET A 90 16.70 -10.19 1.37
CA MET A 90 15.42 -9.96 0.70
C MET A 90 15.34 -8.53 0.15
N ALA A 91 15.73 -7.56 0.95
CA ALA A 91 15.64 -6.13 0.60
C ALA A 91 16.56 -5.73 -0.57
N GLN A 92 17.67 -6.43 -0.80
CA GLN A 92 18.54 -6.20 -1.96
C GLN A 92 17.84 -6.45 -3.30
N ASP A 93 16.88 -7.37 -3.31
CA ASP A 93 16.12 -7.76 -4.50
C ASP A 93 14.77 -7.05 -4.60
N LEU A 94 14.34 -6.35 -3.54
CA LEU A 94 13.06 -5.65 -3.48
C LEU A 94 13.21 -4.15 -3.71
N ARG A 95 12.18 -3.60 -4.35
CA ARG A 95 11.99 -2.17 -4.57
C ARG A 95 10.78 -1.64 -3.80
N HIS A 96 9.65 -2.37 -3.87
CA HIS A 96 8.40 -2.01 -3.20
C HIS A 96 7.64 -3.26 -2.73
N VAL A 97 6.73 -3.03 -1.80
CA VAL A 97 5.69 -3.99 -1.43
C VAL A 97 4.33 -3.29 -1.53
N PHE A 98 3.38 -3.89 -2.28
CA PHE A 98 1.99 -3.46 -2.30
C PHE A 98 1.17 -4.39 -1.43
N ILE A 99 0.23 -3.82 -0.69
CA ILE A 99 -0.76 -4.56 0.07
C ILE A 99 -2.12 -3.98 -0.28
N ARG A 100 -3.05 -4.84 -0.65
CA ARG A 100 -4.46 -4.50 -0.89
C ARG A 100 -5.31 -5.35 0.03
N HIS A 101 -6.37 -4.76 0.55
CA HIS A 101 -7.41 -5.44 1.30
C HIS A 101 -8.75 -5.07 0.67
N SER A 102 -9.52 -6.07 0.24
CA SER A 102 -10.79 -5.86 -0.45
C SER A 102 -11.96 -5.80 0.53
N SER A 103 -13.10 -5.32 0.06
CA SER A 103 -14.38 -5.33 0.80
C SER A 103 -14.91 -6.74 1.07
N THR A 104 -14.41 -7.75 0.35
CA THR A 104 -14.71 -9.18 0.57
C THR A 104 -13.73 -9.87 1.51
N ASP A 105 -12.92 -9.10 2.25
CA ASP A 105 -11.90 -9.56 3.20
C ASP A 105 -10.76 -10.39 2.56
N GLU A 106 -10.50 -10.18 1.26
CA GLU A 106 -9.35 -10.78 0.58
C GLU A 106 -8.13 -9.87 0.63
N ILE A 107 -6.95 -10.45 0.88
CA ILE A 107 -5.68 -9.73 0.88
C ILE A 107 -4.83 -10.15 -0.32
N GLN A 108 -4.30 -9.14 -1.02
CA GLN A 108 -3.23 -9.32 -2.00
C GLN A 108 -1.95 -8.66 -1.50
N VAL A 109 -0.84 -9.40 -1.59
CA VAL A 109 0.51 -8.87 -1.39
C VAL A 109 1.29 -8.98 -2.69
N VAL A 110 1.81 -7.85 -3.20
CA VAL A 110 2.67 -7.84 -4.38
C VAL A 110 4.06 -7.37 -3.98
N PHE A 111 5.03 -8.25 -4.11
CA PHE A 111 6.44 -7.91 -3.99
C PHE A 111 6.98 -7.45 -5.34
N ILE A 112 7.62 -6.28 -5.39
CA ILE A 112 8.15 -5.71 -6.63
C ILE A 112 9.65 -5.62 -6.52
N GLY A 113 10.36 -6.20 -7.51
CA GLY A 113 11.81 -6.23 -7.46
C GLY A 113 12.46 -7.00 -8.62
N LYS A 114 13.68 -7.49 -8.36
CA LYS A 114 14.53 -8.11 -9.37
C LYS A 114 14.47 -9.64 -9.36
N ASN A 115 14.30 -10.25 -8.17
CA ASN A 115 14.42 -11.69 -8.00
C ASN A 115 13.54 -12.16 -6.83
N GLU A 116 12.68 -13.14 -7.08
CA GLU A 116 11.75 -13.70 -6.10
C GLU A 116 12.36 -14.74 -5.15
N LYS A 117 13.51 -15.32 -5.47
CA LYS A 117 14.07 -16.48 -4.75
C LYS A 117 14.14 -16.29 -3.23
N ASN A 118 14.54 -15.10 -2.79
CA ASN A 118 14.64 -14.79 -1.37
C ASN A 118 13.30 -14.47 -0.71
N ILE A 119 12.22 -14.30 -1.49
CA ILE A 119 10.87 -13.90 -1.02
C ILE A 119 9.96 -15.11 -0.80
N VAL A 120 10.24 -16.27 -1.42
CA VAL A 120 9.39 -17.47 -1.31
C VAL A 120 9.12 -17.86 0.14
N SER A 121 10.15 -17.91 0.98
CA SER A 121 9.99 -18.22 2.41
C SER A 121 9.11 -17.20 3.16
N LEU A 122 9.18 -15.92 2.82
CA LEU A 122 8.33 -14.88 3.40
C LEU A 122 6.88 -15.03 2.91
N SER A 123 6.68 -15.39 1.65
CA SER A 123 5.34 -15.70 1.11
C SER A 123 4.69 -16.87 1.84
N ASP A 124 5.44 -17.94 2.13
CA ASP A 124 4.95 -19.08 2.91
C ASP A 124 4.56 -18.68 4.34
N GLN A 125 5.36 -17.84 4.98
CA GLN A 125 5.03 -17.35 6.32
C GLN A 125 3.77 -16.46 6.31
N LEU A 126 3.60 -15.60 5.29
CA LEU A 126 2.43 -14.73 5.14
C LEU A 126 1.15 -15.54 5.01
N LYS A 127 1.07 -16.49 4.05
CA LYS A 127 -0.13 -17.32 3.84
C LYS A 127 -0.50 -18.17 5.04
N ASN A 128 0.50 -18.60 5.83
CA ASN A 128 0.27 -19.40 7.04
C ASN A 128 -0.16 -18.55 8.25
N THR A 129 0.12 -17.24 8.23
CA THR A 129 -0.21 -16.32 9.33
C THR A 129 -1.55 -15.62 9.11
N PHE A 130 -1.86 -15.26 7.87
CA PHE A 130 -3.07 -14.53 7.50
C PHE A 130 -3.95 -15.38 6.60
N ALA A 131 -5.02 -15.95 7.17
CA ALA A 131 -5.91 -16.88 6.45
C ALA A 131 -6.66 -16.24 5.27
N ASN A 132 -6.85 -14.91 5.31
CA ASN A 132 -7.51 -14.13 4.27
C ASN A 132 -6.56 -13.63 3.16
N ILE A 133 -5.28 -14.00 3.17
CA ILE A 133 -4.40 -13.81 2.00
C ILE A 133 -4.82 -14.81 0.92
N THR A 134 -5.35 -14.31 -0.18
CA THR A 134 -5.79 -15.08 -1.37
C THR A 134 -4.87 -14.89 -2.57
N SER A 135 -3.96 -13.92 -2.49
CA SER A 135 -3.04 -13.57 -3.59
C SER A 135 -1.68 -13.12 -3.07
N ILE A 136 -0.60 -13.78 -3.50
CA ILE A 136 0.77 -13.28 -3.35
C ILE A 136 1.44 -13.34 -4.72
N VAL A 137 1.91 -12.20 -5.18
CA VAL A 137 2.51 -12.03 -6.51
C VAL A 137 3.90 -11.42 -6.38
N PHE A 138 4.83 -11.86 -7.20
CA PHE A 138 6.10 -11.18 -7.43
C PHE A 138 6.07 -10.51 -8.80
N ASN A 139 6.21 -9.19 -8.83
CA ASN A 139 6.27 -8.41 -10.06
C ASN A 139 7.74 -8.01 -10.34
N TYR A 140 8.22 -8.35 -11.53
CA TYR A 140 9.59 -8.07 -11.93
C TYR A 140 9.73 -6.64 -12.45
N ASN A 141 10.48 -5.83 -11.73
CA ASN A 141 10.80 -4.48 -12.15
C ASN A 141 12.23 -4.10 -11.77
N THR A 142 13.09 -3.98 -12.79
CA THR A 142 14.50 -3.56 -12.66
C THR A 142 14.70 -2.08 -12.99
N ARG A 143 13.63 -1.36 -13.34
CA ARG A 143 13.68 0.05 -13.77
C ARG A 143 14.07 0.98 -12.61
N ASN A 144 14.75 2.08 -12.95
CA ASN A 144 15.14 3.12 -11.99
C ASN A 144 14.27 4.40 -12.10
N ASP A 145 13.14 4.32 -12.82
CA ASP A 145 12.19 5.42 -12.98
C ASP A 145 11.04 5.34 -11.96
N ASN A 146 10.03 6.21 -12.13
CA ASN A 146 8.86 6.29 -11.25
C ASN A 146 7.80 5.20 -11.52
N VAL A 147 8.00 4.38 -12.57
CA VAL A 147 7.09 3.26 -12.85
C VAL A 147 7.37 2.14 -11.85
N ILE A 148 6.37 1.77 -11.09
CA ILE A 148 6.53 0.83 -9.97
C ILE A 148 6.31 -0.61 -10.40
N LEU A 149 5.25 -0.88 -11.16
CA LEU A 149 4.98 -2.21 -11.69
C LEU A 149 5.72 -2.41 -13.01
N GLY A 150 6.35 -3.55 -13.16
CA GLY A 150 6.90 -4.02 -14.44
C GLY A 150 5.86 -4.81 -15.23
N ASP A 151 6.25 -5.21 -16.45
CA ASP A 151 5.34 -5.85 -17.41
C ASP A 151 5.12 -7.34 -17.14
N THR A 152 5.98 -7.96 -16.34
CA THR A 152 5.93 -9.40 -16.06
C THR A 152 5.81 -9.67 -14.56
N TYR A 153 5.14 -10.77 -14.22
CA TYR A 153 4.97 -11.19 -12.84
C TYR A 153 4.91 -12.71 -12.71
N LYS A 154 5.04 -13.19 -11.49
CA LYS A 154 4.89 -14.58 -11.10
C LYS A 154 3.96 -14.68 -9.89
N VAL A 155 2.96 -15.52 -9.97
CA VAL A 155 2.12 -15.86 -8.81
C VAL A 155 2.91 -16.78 -7.89
N LEU A 156 3.08 -16.37 -6.64
CA LEU A 156 3.74 -17.16 -5.60
C LEU A 156 2.72 -17.98 -4.78
N TYR A 157 1.49 -17.46 -4.63
CA TYR A 157 0.41 -18.12 -3.94
C TYR A 157 -0.96 -17.61 -4.43
N GLY A 158 -1.92 -18.52 -4.57
CA GLY A 158 -3.31 -18.21 -4.88
C GLY A 158 -3.52 -17.65 -6.28
N ASN A 159 -4.33 -16.61 -6.38
CA ASN A 159 -4.68 -15.93 -7.63
C ASN A 159 -3.74 -14.74 -7.90
N ASP A 160 -3.77 -14.19 -9.11
CA ASP A 160 -3.11 -12.93 -9.46
C ASP A 160 -3.99 -11.69 -9.18
N TYR A 161 -5.20 -11.90 -8.67
CA TYR A 161 -6.19 -10.86 -8.34
C TYR A 161 -6.83 -11.12 -6.96
N ILE A 162 -7.55 -10.12 -6.47
CA ILE A 162 -8.54 -10.21 -5.39
C ILE A 162 -9.88 -9.71 -5.92
N ILE A 163 -10.97 -10.08 -5.25
CA ILE A 163 -12.32 -9.64 -5.59
C ILE A 163 -12.68 -8.43 -4.74
N GLU A 164 -13.06 -7.35 -5.39
CA GLU A 164 -13.65 -6.15 -4.77
C GLU A 164 -15.14 -6.11 -5.10
N GLU A 165 -15.98 -5.73 -4.14
CA GLU A 165 -17.40 -5.51 -4.37
C GLU A 165 -17.69 -4.01 -4.29
N CYS A 166 -18.25 -3.47 -5.37
CA CYS A 166 -18.66 -2.07 -5.44
C CYS A 166 -20.10 -1.97 -5.96
N LEU A 167 -20.99 -1.43 -5.15
CA LEU A 167 -22.42 -1.26 -5.47
C LEU A 167 -23.08 -2.55 -6.00
N GLY A 168 -22.79 -3.69 -5.39
CA GLY A 168 -23.31 -5.01 -5.76
C GLY A 168 -22.62 -5.66 -6.96
N ASN A 169 -21.63 -5.00 -7.58
CA ASN A 169 -20.83 -5.56 -8.67
C ASN A 169 -19.49 -6.09 -8.15
N LYS A 170 -19.14 -7.32 -8.56
CA LYS A 170 -17.84 -7.92 -8.26
C LYS A 170 -16.85 -7.58 -9.38
N VAL A 171 -15.70 -7.02 -8.97
CA VAL A 171 -14.60 -6.60 -9.85
C VAL A 171 -13.32 -7.33 -9.43
N LYS A 172 -12.48 -7.68 -10.41
CA LYS A 172 -11.15 -8.28 -10.20
C LYS A 172 -10.07 -7.22 -10.26
#